data_b013311d9c6815b6b5251bfb4f9a9c9e
#
_entry.id   b013311d9c6815b6b5251bfb4f9a9c9e
#
_cell.length_a   1.000
_cell.length_b   1.000
_cell.length_c   1.000
_cell.angle_alpha   90.00
_cell.angle_beta   90.00
_cell.angle_gamma   90.00
#
_symmetry.space_group_name_H-M   'P 1'
#
loop_
_entity.id
_entity.type
_entity.pdbx_description
1 polymer ?
#
loop_
_entity_poly.entity_id
_entity_poly.type
_entity_poly.pdbx_seq_one_letter_code
_entity_poly.pdbx_strand_id
1 'polypeptide(L)'
;MLSMIRHRANVWLLALVVGLAPFAVQAQQDAEGSAPTFKEGDIITAENVDALRPYLPEEFWDNRDFFFHDGMQLEIGPFYRDYSQSDQYKAMTEKYKGQPKIGPDNSLENYVAGQPFPMEEIDCTGDPQAGVKIMWNHDYKWSGAGGNVSFYYSYWDRGEELPLYYEGTSKSVVLSHRIEDEYAPSGGDVFRNEKRKNAFGVDVSAPFDARGIMLMSYRYKSTDKPQSEAKNDDTWVYVPTLRRVRRISTAQRTDAISGTDFTFDDLESFQGIVPQYEWECLGEMDIIAPVNTKVKAYPYDPDHNFGPYGLSFADDRWEMRKAVKVRMIPKNEDHPYHHKDIYIDKQTGKAMYSFAYDQKEELWKIIWHNKRWSEDELTENYYPGWEGVPEPRDDVLVSDIITNVQTGTGNRIEFWDRDGVPFKSKGKIRRYIDVGRLTKGR
;
A
#
# COMPACT_ATOMS: atom_id res chain seq x y z
N MET A 1 -14.84 54.64 -64.17
CA MET A 1 -13.76 55.56 -64.44
C MET A 1 -12.64 55.33 -63.45
N LEU A 2 -11.53 54.81 -63.96
CA LEU A 2 -10.14 54.97 -63.52
C LEU A 2 -9.84 54.76 -62.05
N SER A 3 -8.78 54.08 -61.58
CA SER A 3 -7.65 53.39 -62.23
C SER A 3 -6.81 52.71 -61.10
N MET A 4 -6.25 51.60 -61.47
CA MET A 4 -5.15 50.91 -60.84
C MET A 4 -4.16 51.74 -60.00
N ILE A 5 -3.61 51.22 -58.95
CA ILE A 5 -2.15 51.01 -58.76
C ILE A 5 -1.89 49.90 -57.77
N ARG A 6 -1.13 48.88 -58.20
CA ARG A 6 -0.55 47.80 -57.40
C ARG A 6 0.65 48.35 -56.63
N HIS A 7 0.75 47.97 -55.33
CA HIS A 7 2.05 47.91 -54.68
C HIS A 7 2.19 46.58 -53.93
N ARG A 8 3.17 45.79 -54.35
CA ARG A 8 3.68 44.58 -53.69
C ARG A 8 4.53 45.06 -52.52
N ALA A 9 4.22 44.54 -51.32
CA ALA A 9 5.13 44.54 -50.16
C ALA A 9 5.44 43.15 -49.79
N ASN A 10 6.68 42.73 -49.91
CA ASN A 10 7.23 41.49 -49.44
C ASN A 10 7.28 41.55 -47.91
N VAL A 11 6.56 40.64 -47.23
CA VAL A 11 6.70 40.41 -45.78
C VAL A 11 7.56 39.18 -45.62
N TRP A 12 8.74 39.35 -45.07
CA TRP A 12 9.61 38.28 -44.60
C TRP A 12 9.03 37.74 -43.31
N LEU A 13 8.58 36.44 -43.30
CA LEU A 13 8.31 35.69 -42.09
C LEU A 13 9.65 35.26 -41.49
N LEU A 14 10.05 35.90 -40.41
CA LEU A 14 11.07 35.34 -39.49
C LEU A 14 10.37 34.25 -38.63
N ALA A 15 10.65 32.99 -38.91
CA ALA A 15 10.32 31.90 -38.04
C ALA A 15 11.29 31.91 -36.86
N LEU A 16 10.80 32.32 -35.69
CA LEU A 16 11.51 32.14 -34.42
C LEU A 16 11.30 30.68 -34.01
N VAL A 17 12.30 29.83 -34.23
CA VAL A 17 12.39 28.51 -33.64
C VAL A 17 12.84 28.70 -32.20
N VAL A 18 11.90 28.69 -31.26
CA VAL A 18 12.21 28.55 -29.83
C VAL A 18 12.55 27.09 -29.61
N GLY A 19 13.83 26.80 -29.52
CA GLY A 19 14.32 25.50 -29.07
C GLY A 19 13.97 25.29 -27.60
N LEU A 20 12.93 24.53 -27.34
CA LEU A 20 12.72 23.90 -26.02
C LEU A 20 13.77 22.83 -25.89
N ALA A 21 14.82 23.10 -25.14
CA ALA A 21 15.80 22.09 -24.73
C ALA A 21 15.16 21.15 -23.72
N PRO A 22 15.35 19.85 -23.84
CA PRO A 22 14.89 18.88 -22.83
C PRO A 22 15.89 18.89 -21.67
N PHE A 23 15.66 19.70 -20.64
CA PHE A 23 16.48 19.72 -19.43
C PHE A 23 16.04 18.70 -18.36
N ALA A 24 15.02 17.87 -18.61
CA ALA A 24 14.46 16.97 -17.59
C ALA A 24 14.86 15.49 -17.74
N VAL A 25 15.63 15.10 -18.75
CA VAL A 25 15.99 13.69 -18.98
C VAL A 25 17.42 13.33 -18.57
N GLN A 26 18.26 14.32 -18.29
CA GLN A 26 19.69 14.08 -18.05
C GLN A 26 20.04 13.67 -16.60
N ALA A 27 19.19 13.97 -15.62
CA ALA A 27 19.48 13.67 -14.21
C ALA A 27 19.22 12.19 -13.81
N GLN A 28 18.47 11.44 -14.62
CA GLN A 28 18.08 10.06 -14.32
C GLN A 28 18.98 9.01 -15.01
N GLN A 29 19.80 9.42 -15.98
CA GLN A 29 20.73 8.52 -16.69
C GLN A 29 22.10 8.38 -16.03
N ASP A 30 22.47 9.24 -15.10
CA ASP A 30 23.78 9.19 -14.43
C ASP A 30 23.81 8.27 -13.18
N ALA A 31 22.66 7.68 -12.79
CA ALA A 31 22.57 6.73 -11.66
C ALA A 31 22.72 5.25 -12.10
N GLU A 32 22.75 4.96 -13.37
CA GLU A 32 23.04 3.59 -13.88
C GLU A 32 24.53 3.33 -13.83
N GLY A 33 25.06 2.81 -12.72
CA GLY A 33 26.36 2.15 -12.77
C GLY A 33 27.33 2.27 -11.61
N SER A 34 27.11 3.06 -10.58
CA SER A 34 27.99 3.00 -9.40
C SER A 34 27.38 2.11 -8.33
N ALA A 35 28.14 1.10 -7.87
CA ALA A 35 27.75 0.31 -6.71
C ALA A 35 27.48 1.23 -5.51
N PRO A 36 26.52 0.87 -4.62
CA PRO A 36 26.27 1.61 -3.40
C PRO A 36 27.57 1.86 -2.62
N THR A 37 27.70 3.05 -2.05
CA THR A 37 28.85 3.42 -1.21
C THR A 37 28.74 2.81 0.19
N PHE A 38 27.63 2.19 0.51
CA PHE A 38 27.34 1.49 1.76
C PHE A 38 27.14 -0.01 1.50
N LYS A 39 27.19 -0.82 2.55
CA LYS A 39 27.03 -2.28 2.52
C LYS A 39 26.21 -2.76 3.70
N GLU A 40 25.78 -4.01 3.65
CA GLU A 40 25.11 -4.69 4.75
C GLU A 40 25.90 -4.55 6.06
N GLY A 41 25.19 -4.17 7.14
CA GLY A 41 25.73 -3.95 8.46
C GLY A 41 26.25 -2.53 8.72
N ASP A 42 26.32 -1.67 7.71
CA ASP A 42 26.67 -0.26 7.92
C ASP A 42 25.54 0.46 8.67
N ILE A 43 25.93 1.45 9.49
CA ILE A 43 24.99 2.36 10.16
C ILE A 43 25.01 3.71 9.46
N ILE A 44 23.87 4.14 9.00
CA ILE A 44 23.66 5.47 8.44
C ILE A 44 23.14 6.38 9.56
N THR A 45 23.76 7.53 9.70
CA THR A 45 23.38 8.60 10.63
C THR A 45 23.02 9.86 9.86
N ALA A 46 22.54 10.89 10.54
CA ALA A 46 22.26 12.18 9.90
C ALA A 46 23.49 12.78 9.18
N GLU A 47 24.71 12.44 9.63
CA GLU A 47 25.96 12.96 9.05
C GLU A 47 26.32 12.35 7.68
N ASN A 48 25.88 11.11 7.41
CA ASN A 48 26.23 10.39 6.18
C ASN A 48 25.01 9.95 5.36
N VAL A 49 23.83 10.45 5.68
CA VAL A 49 22.55 10.09 5.04
C VAL A 49 22.51 10.38 3.53
N ASP A 50 23.34 11.29 3.05
CA ASP A 50 23.48 11.60 1.62
C ASP A 50 23.87 10.38 0.77
N ALA A 51 24.47 9.35 1.37
CA ALA A 51 24.77 8.09 0.71
C ALA A 51 23.50 7.35 0.24
N LEU A 52 22.36 7.57 0.87
CA LEU A 52 21.08 6.96 0.51
C LEU A 52 20.38 7.64 -0.67
N ARG A 53 20.72 8.91 -0.96
CA ARG A 53 20.03 9.74 -1.95
C ARG A 53 19.80 9.07 -3.30
N PRO A 54 20.77 8.35 -3.92
CA PRO A 54 20.58 7.73 -5.21
C PRO A 54 19.53 6.60 -5.22
N TYR A 55 19.16 6.09 -4.03
CA TYR A 55 18.26 4.94 -3.83
C TYR A 55 16.97 5.31 -3.11
N LEU A 56 16.68 6.59 -2.97
CA LEU A 56 15.43 7.10 -2.40
C LEU A 56 14.61 7.81 -3.47
N PRO A 57 13.27 7.71 -3.42
CA PRO A 57 12.42 8.58 -4.22
C PRO A 57 12.77 10.05 -3.99
N GLU A 58 12.80 10.85 -5.06
CA GLU A 58 13.12 12.27 -4.96
C GLU A 58 12.15 12.99 -4.01
N GLU A 59 10.88 12.65 -4.08
CA GLU A 59 9.83 13.19 -3.22
C GLU A 59 10.10 12.93 -1.73
N PHE A 60 10.64 11.74 -1.40
CA PHE A 60 11.05 11.42 -0.04
C PHE A 60 12.29 12.21 0.37
N TRP A 61 13.26 12.28 -0.52
CA TRP A 61 14.52 13.00 -0.26
C TRP A 61 14.29 14.49 -0.04
N ASP A 62 13.44 15.13 -0.83
CA ASP A 62 13.12 16.55 -0.70
C ASP A 62 12.37 16.88 0.61
N ASN A 63 11.72 15.89 1.18
CA ASN A 63 11.01 15.99 2.46
C ASN A 63 11.72 15.25 3.62
N ARG A 64 13.00 14.91 3.46
CA ARG A 64 13.75 14.09 4.42
C ARG A 64 13.79 14.63 5.84
N ASP A 65 13.63 15.93 6.04
CA ASP A 65 13.62 16.57 7.36
C ASP A 65 12.38 16.17 8.21
N PHE A 66 11.38 15.52 7.62
CA PHE A 66 10.31 14.86 8.35
C PHE A 66 10.74 13.53 8.95
N PHE A 67 11.76 12.89 8.37
CA PHE A 67 12.07 11.49 8.62
C PHE A 67 13.47 11.32 9.23
N PHE A 68 14.48 12.02 8.71
CA PHE A 68 15.83 11.94 9.20
C PHE A 68 16.08 12.99 10.28
N HIS A 69 16.77 12.60 11.35
CA HIS A 69 16.97 13.44 12.51
C HIS A 69 18.33 13.18 13.18
N ASP A 70 18.75 14.12 14.00
CA ASP A 70 19.97 13.98 14.79
C ASP A 70 19.85 12.78 15.73
N GLY A 71 20.92 11.96 15.75
CA GLY A 71 20.99 10.76 16.57
C GLY A 71 20.34 9.51 15.97
N MET A 72 19.75 9.60 14.77
CA MET A 72 19.21 8.41 14.08
C MET A 72 20.30 7.37 13.82
N GLN A 73 19.92 6.10 13.80
CA GLN A 73 20.79 4.96 13.52
C GLN A 73 20.07 3.98 12.59
N LEU A 74 20.15 4.24 11.29
CA LEU A 74 19.58 3.36 10.27
C LEU A 74 20.58 2.25 9.94
N GLU A 75 20.20 1.00 10.17
CA GLU A 75 21.00 -0.16 9.80
C GLU A 75 20.75 -0.54 8.35
N ILE A 76 21.81 -0.75 7.58
CA ILE A 76 21.70 -1.32 6.23
C ILE A 76 21.58 -2.84 6.36
N GLY A 77 20.46 -3.37 5.91
CA GLY A 77 20.19 -4.80 5.83
C GLY A 77 20.70 -5.45 4.54
N PRO A 78 20.36 -6.72 4.32
CA PRO A 78 20.74 -7.46 3.12
C PRO A 78 20.30 -6.78 1.82
N PHE A 79 21.10 -6.95 0.76
CA PHE A 79 20.76 -6.45 -0.57
C PHE A 79 20.01 -7.52 -1.33
N TYR A 80 18.81 -7.19 -1.82
CA TYR A 80 17.99 -8.07 -2.68
C TYR A 80 17.73 -9.45 -2.07
N ARG A 81 17.53 -9.52 -0.77
CA ARG A 81 17.18 -10.75 -0.08
C ARG A 81 15.94 -11.38 -0.70
N ASP A 82 15.89 -12.72 -0.75
CA ASP A 82 14.74 -13.45 -1.25
C ASP A 82 13.57 -13.44 -0.28
N TYR A 83 12.52 -12.70 -0.65
CA TYR A 83 11.22 -12.63 0.01
C TYR A 83 10.11 -13.24 -0.86
N SER A 84 10.44 -14.25 -1.64
CA SER A 84 9.46 -14.93 -2.49
C SER A 84 8.36 -15.57 -1.64
N GLN A 85 7.16 -15.53 -2.17
CA GLN A 85 5.95 -16.05 -1.54
C GLN A 85 6.00 -17.56 -1.34
N SER A 86 4.98 -18.12 -0.64
CA SER A 86 4.87 -19.54 -0.37
C SER A 86 4.92 -20.39 -1.64
N ASP A 87 5.40 -21.63 -1.50
CA ASP A 87 5.47 -22.56 -2.64
C ASP A 87 4.08 -22.87 -3.21
N GLN A 88 3.04 -22.87 -2.38
CA GLN A 88 1.67 -23.02 -2.84
C GLN A 88 1.22 -21.86 -3.74
N TYR A 89 1.55 -20.62 -3.37
CA TYR A 89 1.21 -19.44 -4.17
C TYR A 89 1.97 -19.47 -5.52
N LYS A 90 3.26 -19.77 -5.50
CA LYS A 90 4.08 -19.94 -6.72
C LYS A 90 3.54 -21.05 -7.62
N ALA A 91 3.14 -22.19 -7.03
CA ALA A 91 2.55 -23.30 -7.79
C ALA A 91 1.21 -22.91 -8.44
N MET A 92 0.38 -22.10 -7.77
CA MET A 92 -0.87 -21.60 -8.36
C MET A 92 -0.60 -20.57 -9.46
N THR A 93 0.39 -19.69 -9.28
CA THR A 93 0.83 -18.75 -10.30
C THR A 93 1.22 -19.50 -11.59
N GLU A 94 2.09 -20.50 -11.47
CA GLU A 94 2.54 -21.31 -12.63
C GLU A 94 1.37 -22.08 -13.26
N LYS A 95 0.50 -22.68 -12.45
CA LYS A 95 -0.65 -23.45 -12.92
C LYS A 95 -1.63 -22.63 -13.77
N TYR A 96 -1.86 -21.39 -13.39
CA TYR A 96 -2.84 -20.50 -14.04
C TYR A 96 -2.19 -19.42 -14.92
N LYS A 97 -0.89 -19.46 -15.10
CA LYS A 97 -0.13 -18.56 -15.96
C LYS A 97 -0.75 -18.43 -17.35
N GLY A 98 -0.88 -17.18 -17.81
CA GLY A 98 -1.45 -16.85 -19.12
C GLY A 98 -2.98 -16.96 -19.23
N GLN A 99 -3.70 -17.38 -18.19
CA GLN A 99 -5.16 -17.36 -18.16
C GLN A 99 -5.74 -15.99 -17.79
N PRO A 100 -5.22 -15.27 -16.77
CA PRO A 100 -5.68 -13.92 -16.45
C PRO A 100 -5.42 -12.97 -17.62
N LYS A 101 -6.39 -12.08 -17.86
CA LYS A 101 -6.32 -11.03 -18.90
C LYS A 101 -6.86 -9.73 -18.37
N ILE A 102 -6.32 -8.63 -18.88
CA ILE A 102 -6.92 -7.33 -18.69
C ILE A 102 -8.09 -7.21 -19.66
N GLY A 103 -9.28 -7.06 -19.11
CA GLY A 103 -10.53 -6.82 -19.83
C GLY A 103 -10.85 -5.33 -19.96
N PRO A 104 -12.06 -5.00 -20.42
CA PRO A 104 -12.52 -3.64 -20.52
C PRO A 104 -12.40 -2.90 -19.18
N ASP A 105 -12.13 -1.59 -19.24
CA ASP A 105 -12.08 -0.71 -18.08
C ASP A 105 -11.08 -1.18 -16.98
N ASN A 106 -9.94 -1.72 -17.41
CA ASN A 106 -8.90 -2.25 -16.51
C ASN A 106 -9.37 -3.43 -15.62
N SER A 107 -10.46 -4.10 -15.98
CA SER A 107 -10.96 -5.28 -15.26
C SER A 107 -10.01 -6.48 -15.36
N LEU A 108 -10.15 -7.42 -14.43
CA LEU A 108 -9.43 -8.69 -14.42
C LEU A 108 -10.36 -9.83 -14.84
N GLU A 109 -10.03 -10.50 -15.94
CA GLU A 109 -10.77 -11.63 -16.45
C GLU A 109 -10.01 -12.95 -16.23
N ASN A 110 -10.76 -14.05 -16.09
CA ASN A 110 -10.25 -15.42 -16.01
C ASN A 110 -9.26 -15.70 -14.87
N TYR A 111 -9.20 -14.83 -13.87
CA TYR A 111 -8.35 -15.04 -12.70
C TYR A 111 -8.91 -16.15 -11.79
N VAL A 112 -8.03 -17.03 -11.33
CA VAL A 112 -8.38 -18.13 -10.42
C VAL A 112 -7.63 -18.02 -9.11
N ALA A 113 -6.30 -18.05 -9.12
CA ALA A 113 -5.46 -17.98 -7.91
C ALA A 113 -3.98 -17.75 -8.30
N GLY A 114 -3.19 -17.35 -7.32
CA GLY A 114 -1.77 -17.03 -7.49
C GLY A 114 -1.55 -15.59 -7.93
N GLN A 115 -0.36 -15.26 -8.43
CA GLN A 115 -0.07 -13.96 -9.01
C GLN A 115 -0.72 -13.86 -10.40
N PRO A 116 -1.57 -12.85 -10.66
CA PRO A 116 -2.26 -12.75 -11.96
C PRO A 116 -1.33 -12.68 -13.16
N PHE A 117 -0.25 -11.90 -13.06
CA PHE A 117 0.72 -11.67 -14.13
C PHE A 117 2.13 -11.81 -13.55
N PRO A 118 2.95 -12.80 -14.00
CA PRO A 118 4.32 -12.93 -13.52
C PRO A 118 5.09 -11.61 -13.66
N MET A 119 5.63 -11.10 -12.56
CA MET A 119 6.20 -9.76 -12.51
C MET A 119 7.42 -9.60 -13.44
N GLU A 120 8.17 -10.69 -13.63
CA GLU A 120 9.33 -10.75 -14.52
C GLU A 120 8.99 -10.69 -16.02
N GLU A 121 7.71 -10.90 -16.37
CA GLU A 121 7.22 -10.85 -17.76
C GLU A 121 6.59 -9.50 -18.11
N ILE A 122 6.49 -8.57 -17.14
CA ILE A 122 5.89 -7.25 -17.37
C ILE A 122 6.98 -6.30 -17.86
N ASP A 123 6.80 -5.77 -19.08
CA ASP A 123 7.67 -4.77 -19.68
C ASP A 123 7.01 -3.38 -19.59
N CYS A 124 7.54 -2.52 -18.71
CA CYS A 124 7.04 -1.15 -18.52
C CYS A 124 7.16 -0.27 -19.76
N THR A 125 8.10 -0.59 -20.67
CA THR A 125 8.34 0.27 -21.85
C THR A 125 7.54 -0.18 -23.07
N GLY A 126 7.30 -1.48 -23.20
CA GLY A 126 6.64 -2.07 -24.37
C GLY A 126 5.17 -2.45 -24.18
N ASP A 127 4.72 -2.58 -22.93
CA ASP A 127 3.37 -3.02 -22.60
C ASP A 127 2.52 -1.86 -22.05
N PRO A 128 1.55 -1.32 -22.82
CA PRO A 128 0.68 -0.24 -22.33
C PRO A 128 -0.21 -0.66 -21.15
N GLN A 129 -0.34 -1.97 -20.87
CA GLN A 129 -1.08 -2.51 -19.73
C GLN A 129 -0.18 -2.85 -18.54
N ALA A 130 1.12 -2.53 -18.59
CA ALA A 130 2.06 -2.87 -17.52
C ALA A 130 1.59 -2.33 -16.16
N GLY A 131 1.21 -1.07 -16.06
CA GLY A 131 0.76 -0.46 -14.82
C GLY A 131 -0.44 -1.19 -14.19
N VAL A 132 -1.47 -1.48 -14.98
CA VAL A 132 -2.65 -2.20 -14.47
C VAL A 132 -2.33 -3.66 -14.10
N LYS A 133 -1.45 -4.34 -14.83
CA LYS A 133 -1.02 -5.71 -14.50
C LYS A 133 -0.29 -5.74 -13.15
N ILE A 134 0.60 -4.78 -12.91
CA ILE A 134 1.32 -4.64 -11.63
C ILE A 134 0.32 -4.39 -10.50
N MET A 135 -0.67 -3.54 -10.71
CA MET A 135 -1.65 -3.24 -9.66
C MET A 135 -2.62 -4.39 -9.40
N TRP A 136 -2.93 -5.23 -10.36
CA TRP A 136 -3.62 -6.49 -10.10
C TRP A 136 -2.76 -7.48 -9.32
N ASN A 137 -1.44 -7.53 -9.56
CA ASN A 137 -0.53 -8.31 -8.73
C ASN A 137 -0.49 -7.78 -7.30
N HIS A 138 -0.52 -6.45 -7.12
CA HIS A 138 -0.62 -5.83 -5.79
C HIS A 138 -1.94 -6.15 -5.09
N ASP A 139 -3.08 -6.10 -5.78
CA ASP A 139 -4.40 -6.41 -5.21
C ASP A 139 -4.54 -7.89 -4.80
N TYR A 140 -3.87 -8.78 -5.54
CA TYR A 140 -3.81 -10.22 -5.25
C TYR A 140 -2.47 -10.68 -4.65
N LYS A 141 -1.71 -9.74 -4.06
CA LYS A 141 -0.46 -10.06 -3.35
C LYS A 141 -0.70 -11.12 -2.28
N TRP A 142 0.28 -11.95 -2.03
CA TRP A 142 0.20 -12.95 -0.98
C TRP A 142 0.06 -12.29 0.39
N SER A 143 -0.91 -12.72 1.17
CA SER A 143 -1.17 -12.27 2.53
C SER A 143 -1.84 -13.36 3.38
N GLY A 144 -1.75 -14.62 2.94
CA GLY A 144 -2.38 -15.76 3.59
C GLY A 144 -3.92 -15.77 3.49
N ALA A 145 -4.52 -16.62 4.30
CA ALA A 145 -5.98 -16.83 4.34
C ALA A 145 -6.76 -15.70 5.04
N GLY A 146 -6.05 -14.72 5.54
CA GLY A 146 -6.52 -13.64 6.39
C GLY A 146 -5.68 -13.54 7.66
N GLY A 147 -6.09 -12.71 8.59
CA GLY A 147 -5.34 -12.48 9.81
C GLY A 147 -6.21 -11.95 10.94
N ASN A 148 -5.73 -12.14 12.16
CA ASN A 148 -6.19 -11.44 13.34
C ASN A 148 -5.01 -10.69 13.90
N VAL A 149 -5.15 -9.39 14.14
CA VAL A 149 -4.06 -8.53 14.54
C VAL A 149 -4.57 -7.48 15.52
N SER A 150 -3.79 -7.18 16.54
CA SER A 150 -3.99 -6.01 17.38
C SER A 150 -3.42 -4.78 16.68
N PHE A 151 -4.03 -3.63 16.84
CA PHE A 151 -3.55 -2.40 16.23
C PHE A 151 -3.52 -1.24 17.23
N TYR A 152 -2.59 -0.32 17.00
CA TYR A 152 -2.53 1.01 17.58
C TYR A 152 -2.54 2.03 16.44
N TYR A 153 -3.58 2.84 16.37
CA TYR A 153 -3.75 3.92 15.42
C TYR A 153 -3.52 5.23 16.15
N SER A 154 -2.62 6.06 15.66
CA SER A 154 -2.27 7.34 16.28
C SER A 154 -2.20 8.44 15.23
N TYR A 155 -2.50 9.67 15.66
CA TYR A 155 -2.41 10.89 14.86
C TYR A 155 -1.49 11.88 15.54
N TRP A 156 -0.55 12.42 14.80
CA TRP A 156 0.57 13.22 15.27
C TRP A 156 0.61 14.56 14.58
N ASP A 157 1.16 15.57 15.25
CA ASP A 157 1.50 16.88 14.67
C ASP A 157 2.97 17.26 14.91
N ARG A 158 3.40 18.36 14.32
CA ARG A 158 4.78 18.87 14.49
C ARG A 158 5.12 19.31 15.92
N GLY A 159 4.16 19.42 16.79
CA GLY A 159 4.34 19.72 18.20
C GLY A 159 4.71 18.51 19.03
N GLU A 160 4.97 17.35 18.39
CA GLU A 160 5.20 16.07 19.08
C GLU A 160 4.02 15.64 19.96
N GLU A 161 2.84 16.18 19.66
CA GLU A 161 1.63 15.83 20.37
C GLU A 161 0.90 14.68 19.71
N LEU A 162 0.21 13.89 20.54
CA LEU A 162 -0.68 12.81 20.14
C LEU A 162 -2.15 13.23 20.34
N PRO A 163 -2.76 13.97 19.39
CA PRO A 163 -4.12 14.49 19.55
C PRO A 163 -5.19 13.40 19.59
N LEU A 164 -4.92 12.25 18.95
CA LEU A 164 -5.89 11.17 18.81
C LEU A 164 -5.20 9.82 18.77
N TYR A 165 -5.79 8.82 19.44
CA TYR A 165 -5.40 7.43 19.25
C TYR A 165 -6.60 6.50 19.36
N TYR A 166 -6.46 5.31 18.73
CA TYR A 166 -7.36 4.18 18.91
C TYR A 166 -6.54 2.89 19.07
N GLU A 167 -6.99 2.03 19.99
CA GLU A 167 -6.49 0.66 20.08
C GLU A 167 -7.61 -0.33 19.82
N GLY A 168 -7.27 -1.48 19.31
CA GLY A 168 -8.24 -2.51 19.05
C GLY A 168 -7.68 -3.76 18.40
N THR A 169 -8.59 -4.55 17.87
CA THR A 169 -8.26 -5.72 17.06
C THR A 169 -8.88 -5.62 15.69
N SER A 170 -8.16 -6.09 14.70
CA SER A 170 -8.62 -6.19 13.32
C SER A 170 -8.56 -7.66 12.88
N LYS A 171 -9.59 -8.10 12.17
CA LYS A 171 -9.66 -9.46 11.59
C LYS A 171 -10.06 -9.39 10.13
N SER A 172 -9.25 -10.03 9.31
CA SER A 172 -9.56 -10.24 7.90
C SER A 172 -9.77 -11.73 7.60
N VAL A 173 -10.53 -12.01 6.58
CA VAL A 173 -10.69 -13.37 6.04
C VAL A 173 -10.87 -13.31 4.54
N VAL A 174 -10.04 -14.04 3.83
CA VAL A 174 -10.18 -14.25 2.38
C VAL A 174 -11.28 -15.29 2.17
N LEU A 175 -12.27 -14.98 1.34
CA LEU A 175 -13.46 -15.80 1.11
C LEU A 175 -13.49 -16.46 -0.26
N SER A 176 -12.70 -15.97 -1.21
CA SER A 176 -12.58 -16.53 -2.56
C SER A 176 -11.14 -16.49 -3.06
N HIS A 177 -10.84 -17.24 -4.11
CA HIS A 177 -9.50 -17.35 -4.69
C HIS A 177 -8.42 -17.89 -3.73
N ARG A 178 -8.85 -18.69 -2.74
CA ARG A 178 -7.95 -19.27 -1.74
C ARG A 178 -7.14 -20.43 -2.33
N ILE A 179 -5.93 -20.57 -1.85
CA ILE A 179 -4.98 -21.58 -2.33
C ILE A 179 -4.60 -22.61 -1.27
N GLU A 180 -4.68 -22.21 -0.01
CA GLU A 180 -3.90 -22.83 1.09
C GLU A 180 -4.75 -23.57 2.10
N ASP A 181 -5.96 -23.90 1.86
CA ASP A 181 -6.65 -24.53 2.99
C ASP A 181 -7.63 -25.65 2.64
N GLU A 182 -7.98 -26.37 3.69
CA GLU A 182 -8.98 -27.43 3.72
C GLU A 182 -10.40 -26.94 3.41
N TYR A 183 -10.64 -25.61 3.48
CA TYR A 183 -11.97 -25.04 3.27
C TYR A 183 -12.23 -24.65 1.82
N ALA A 184 -11.19 -24.24 1.09
CA ALA A 184 -11.31 -23.74 -0.26
C ALA A 184 -10.03 -23.98 -1.06
N PRO A 185 -9.72 -25.24 -1.38
CA PRO A 185 -8.46 -25.58 -2.04
C PRO A 185 -8.39 -25.05 -3.47
N SER A 186 -7.17 -24.67 -3.88
CA SER A 186 -6.82 -24.41 -5.29
C SER A 186 -7.66 -23.35 -5.99
N GLY A 187 -7.85 -22.21 -5.37
CA GLY A 187 -8.59 -21.07 -5.95
C GLY A 187 -10.08 -21.12 -5.69
N GLY A 188 -10.52 -21.97 -4.78
CA GLY A 188 -11.90 -22.14 -4.44
C GLY A 188 -12.50 -21.05 -3.56
N ASP A 189 -13.81 -21.10 -3.43
CA ASP A 189 -14.59 -20.28 -2.53
C ASP A 189 -14.81 -21.00 -1.19
N VAL A 190 -14.76 -20.28 -0.08
CA VAL A 190 -15.08 -20.84 1.25
C VAL A 190 -16.52 -21.34 1.32
N PHE A 191 -17.44 -20.61 0.73
CA PHE A 191 -18.85 -20.97 0.68
C PHE A 191 -19.35 -21.16 -0.76
N ARG A 192 -20.34 -22.03 -0.92
CA ARG A 192 -20.99 -22.23 -2.23
C ARG A 192 -21.62 -20.91 -2.69
N ASN A 193 -21.36 -20.54 -3.95
CA ASN A 193 -21.85 -19.30 -4.56
C ASN A 193 -21.39 -18.02 -3.82
N GLU A 194 -20.20 -18.04 -3.21
CA GLU A 194 -19.64 -16.87 -2.55
C GLU A 194 -19.44 -15.74 -3.57
N LYS A 195 -19.90 -14.55 -3.20
CA LYS A 195 -19.79 -13.34 -4.01
C LYS A 195 -18.75 -12.37 -3.47
N ARG A 196 -18.33 -12.57 -2.21
CA ARG A 196 -17.36 -11.71 -1.53
C ARG A 196 -15.95 -12.21 -1.80
N LYS A 197 -15.06 -11.29 -2.03
CA LYS A 197 -13.63 -11.52 -2.14
C LYS A 197 -13.02 -11.74 -0.75
N ASN A 198 -13.32 -10.80 0.15
CA ASN A 198 -12.90 -10.85 1.54
C ASN A 198 -13.92 -10.19 2.48
N ALA A 199 -13.72 -10.37 3.76
CA ALA A 199 -14.38 -9.62 4.83
C ALA A 199 -13.33 -9.13 5.82
N PHE A 200 -13.53 -7.90 6.31
CA PHE A 200 -12.63 -7.23 7.24
C PHE A 200 -13.46 -6.62 8.37
N GLY A 201 -13.00 -6.74 9.60
CA GLY A 201 -13.66 -6.14 10.75
C GLY A 201 -12.67 -5.54 11.73
N VAL A 202 -13.12 -4.50 12.43
CA VAL A 202 -12.40 -3.79 13.48
C VAL A 202 -13.25 -3.77 14.74
N ASP A 203 -12.62 -4.01 15.88
CA ASP A 203 -13.23 -3.92 17.21
C ASP A 203 -12.35 -2.98 18.07
N VAL A 204 -12.83 -1.76 18.38
CA VAL A 204 -12.08 -0.75 19.14
C VAL A 204 -12.18 -1.01 20.64
N SER A 205 -11.05 -1.01 21.34
CA SER A 205 -10.95 -1.27 22.79
C SER A 205 -10.57 -0.03 23.61
N ALA A 206 -9.90 0.95 23.01
CA ALA A 206 -9.50 2.21 23.63
C ALA A 206 -9.51 3.36 22.61
N PRO A 207 -9.64 4.62 23.05
CA PRO A 207 -9.86 5.08 24.41
C PRO A 207 -11.29 4.75 24.93
N PHE A 208 -11.58 5.09 26.16
CA PHE A 208 -12.85 4.73 26.82
C PHE A 208 -14.11 5.20 26.09
N ASP A 209 -14.09 6.38 25.52
CA ASP A 209 -15.19 7.01 24.76
C ASP A 209 -15.43 6.35 23.39
N ALA A 210 -14.40 5.76 22.79
CA ALA A 210 -14.47 5.01 21.53
C ALA A 210 -14.71 3.49 21.73
N ARG A 211 -14.58 3.02 22.96
CA ARG A 211 -14.65 1.58 23.28
C ARG A 211 -15.95 0.94 22.85
N GLY A 212 -15.83 -0.15 22.08
CA GLY A 212 -16.97 -0.91 21.58
C GLY A 212 -17.50 -0.40 20.23
N ILE A 213 -16.85 0.57 19.61
CA ILE A 213 -17.04 0.84 18.18
C ILE A 213 -16.60 -0.43 17.43
N MET A 214 -17.44 -0.90 16.51
CA MET A 214 -17.17 -2.09 15.70
C MET A 214 -17.47 -1.79 14.24
N LEU A 215 -16.60 -2.28 13.36
CA LEU A 215 -16.74 -2.15 11.91
C LEU A 215 -16.78 -3.55 11.28
N MET A 216 -17.54 -3.69 10.19
CA MET A 216 -17.49 -4.85 9.28
C MET A 216 -17.58 -4.34 7.86
N SER A 217 -16.65 -4.76 7.01
CA SER A 217 -16.63 -4.44 5.58
C SER A 217 -16.54 -5.71 4.75
N TYR A 218 -17.24 -5.74 3.63
CA TYR A 218 -17.15 -6.79 2.61
C TYR A 218 -16.68 -6.19 1.30
N ARG A 219 -15.65 -6.78 0.71
CA ARG A 219 -15.30 -6.57 -0.69
C ARG A 219 -15.86 -7.70 -1.54
N TYR A 220 -16.32 -7.37 -2.74
CA TYR A 220 -16.99 -8.33 -3.64
C TYR A 220 -16.06 -8.74 -4.79
N LYS A 221 -16.23 -9.96 -5.31
CA LYS A 221 -15.54 -10.42 -6.53
C LYS A 221 -15.86 -9.56 -7.75
N SER A 222 -17.01 -8.91 -7.76
CA SER A 222 -17.36 -7.98 -8.84
C SER A 222 -16.52 -6.71 -8.89
N THR A 223 -15.66 -6.42 -7.89
CA THR A 223 -14.69 -5.33 -7.96
C THR A 223 -13.60 -5.58 -9.01
N ASP A 224 -13.45 -6.84 -9.45
CA ASP A 224 -12.54 -7.20 -10.53
C ASP A 224 -13.12 -6.94 -11.94
N LYS A 225 -14.42 -6.63 -12.02
CA LYS A 225 -15.14 -6.36 -13.25
C LYS A 225 -15.07 -4.89 -13.66
N PRO A 226 -15.47 -4.55 -14.89
CA PRO A 226 -15.63 -3.16 -15.31
C PRO A 226 -16.43 -2.33 -14.29
N GLN A 227 -16.10 -1.07 -14.14
CA GLN A 227 -16.68 -0.18 -13.13
C GLN A 227 -18.22 -0.17 -13.16
N SER A 228 -18.84 -0.28 -14.35
CA SER A 228 -20.29 -0.34 -14.51
C SER A 228 -20.95 -1.60 -13.92
N GLU A 229 -20.17 -2.67 -13.72
CA GLU A 229 -20.64 -3.94 -13.15
C GLU A 229 -20.14 -4.15 -11.71
N ALA A 230 -19.17 -3.35 -11.29
CA ALA A 230 -18.56 -3.46 -9.98
C ALA A 230 -19.55 -3.08 -8.89
N LYS A 231 -19.66 -3.93 -7.88
CA LYS A 231 -20.34 -3.59 -6.65
C LYS A 231 -19.29 -3.04 -5.66
N ASN A 232 -19.48 -1.80 -5.22
CA ASN A 232 -18.65 -1.22 -4.18
C ASN A 232 -18.73 -2.02 -2.86
N ASP A 233 -17.75 -1.82 -2.01
CA ASP A 233 -17.70 -2.46 -0.69
C ASP A 233 -18.94 -2.11 0.14
N ASP A 234 -19.40 -3.04 0.94
CA ASP A 234 -20.42 -2.78 1.96
C ASP A 234 -19.76 -2.65 3.32
N THR A 235 -19.92 -1.52 3.97
CA THR A 235 -19.34 -1.27 5.29
C THR A 235 -20.42 -0.89 6.30
N TRP A 236 -20.39 -1.55 7.46
CA TRP A 236 -21.27 -1.27 8.59
C TRP A 236 -20.45 -0.90 9.81
N VAL A 237 -20.93 0.10 10.55
CA VAL A 237 -20.34 0.54 11.82
C VAL A 237 -21.41 0.50 12.89
N TYR A 238 -21.06 -0.11 14.01
CA TYR A 238 -21.79 -0.02 15.25
C TYR A 238 -21.15 1.03 16.15
N VAL A 239 -21.93 1.99 16.63
CA VAL A 239 -21.50 3.02 17.56
C VAL A 239 -22.26 2.82 18.87
N PRO A 240 -21.59 2.51 19.99
CA PRO A 240 -22.23 2.17 21.26
C PRO A 240 -23.16 3.25 21.79
N THR A 241 -22.76 4.53 21.69
CA THR A 241 -23.57 5.68 22.14
C THR A 241 -24.89 5.81 21.40
N LEU A 242 -24.92 5.39 20.12
CA LEU A 242 -26.13 5.39 19.29
C LEU A 242 -26.91 4.08 19.39
N ARG A 243 -26.30 3.03 19.94
CA ARG A 243 -26.84 1.65 19.99
C ARG A 243 -27.41 1.16 18.65
N ARG A 244 -26.79 1.57 17.54
CA ARG A 244 -27.27 1.29 16.17
C ARG A 244 -26.11 0.91 15.27
N VAL A 245 -26.40 -0.02 14.37
CA VAL A 245 -25.56 -0.30 13.21
C VAL A 245 -25.99 0.64 12.10
N ARG A 246 -25.02 1.34 11.52
CA ARG A 246 -25.19 2.15 10.32
C ARG A 246 -24.39 1.57 9.19
N ARG A 247 -24.98 1.52 8.00
CA ARG A 247 -24.22 1.29 6.78
C ARG A 247 -23.60 2.62 6.37
N ILE A 248 -22.29 2.62 6.16
CA ILE A 248 -21.56 3.77 5.65
C ILE A 248 -21.63 3.73 4.13
N SER A 249 -21.77 4.88 3.49
CA SER A 249 -21.64 4.98 2.04
C SER A 249 -20.19 4.71 1.64
N THR A 250 -20.01 3.78 0.75
CA THR A 250 -18.68 3.37 0.25
C THR A 250 -18.14 4.32 -0.82
N ALA A 251 -18.93 5.31 -1.24
CA ALA A 251 -18.44 6.42 -2.07
C ALA A 251 -17.40 7.30 -1.33
N GLN A 252 -17.25 7.10 -0.01
CA GLN A 252 -16.40 7.91 0.86
C GLN A 252 -15.16 7.15 1.38
N ARG A 253 -14.63 6.20 0.61
CA ARG A 253 -13.40 5.48 0.99
C ARG A 253 -12.18 6.39 1.05
N THR A 254 -12.21 7.50 0.31
CA THR A 254 -11.19 8.55 0.26
C THR A 254 -11.40 9.64 1.29
N ASP A 255 -12.46 9.58 2.09
CA ASP A 255 -12.67 10.51 3.19
C ASP A 255 -11.72 10.21 4.35
N ALA A 256 -11.19 11.26 4.94
CA ALA A 256 -10.30 11.17 6.11
C ALA A 256 -11.03 10.57 7.33
N ILE A 257 -10.44 9.56 7.94
CA ILE A 257 -11.00 8.90 9.12
C ILE A 257 -10.85 9.83 10.33
N SER A 258 -11.95 10.13 10.98
CA SER A 258 -11.98 10.96 12.20
C SER A 258 -11.32 12.34 12.06
N GLY A 259 -11.25 12.89 10.84
CA GLY A 259 -10.63 14.18 10.55
C GLY A 259 -9.10 14.16 10.58
N THR A 260 -8.48 12.99 10.42
CA THR A 260 -7.03 12.81 10.33
C THR A 260 -6.57 12.82 8.86
N ASP A 261 -5.33 12.43 8.59
CA ASP A 261 -4.80 12.35 7.22
C ASP A 261 -5.02 10.97 6.56
N PHE A 262 -5.41 9.97 7.33
CA PHE A 262 -5.59 8.61 6.86
C PHE A 262 -6.95 8.37 6.20
N THR A 263 -6.93 7.70 5.06
CA THR A 263 -8.11 7.15 4.38
C THR A 263 -7.99 5.62 4.26
N PHE A 264 -9.11 4.89 4.12
CA PHE A 264 -9.03 3.44 3.93
C PHE A 264 -8.32 3.04 2.64
N ASP A 265 -8.35 3.89 1.62
CA ASP A 265 -7.68 3.62 0.35
C ASP A 265 -6.16 3.87 0.39
N ASP A 266 -5.66 4.50 1.46
CA ASP A 266 -4.23 4.75 1.67
C ASP A 266 -3.52 3.62 2.42
N LEU A 267 -4.26 2.72 3.07
CA LEU A 267 -3.66 1.58 3.79
C LEU A 267 -2.79 0.74 2.83
N GLU A 268 -1.56 0.44 3.24
CA GLU A 268 -0.56 -0.23 2.40
C GLU A 268 -0.38 0.45 1.02
N SER A 269 -0.47 1.78 0.97
CA SER A 269 -0.41 2.62 -0.23
C SER A 269 -1.63 2.53 -1.15
N PHE A 270 -2.32 1.40 -1.25
CA PHE A 270 -3.49 1.24 -2.08
C PHE A 270 -4.40 0.09 -1.64
N GLN A 271 -5.62 0.43 -1.24
CA GLN A 271 -6.71 -0.51 -0.97
C GLN A 271 -7.98 -0.16 -1.79
N GLY A 272 -7.82 0.61 -2.87
CA GLY A 272 -8.90 1.00 -3.78
C GLY A 272 -9.43 -0.17 -4.62
N ILE A 273 -10.17 0.15 -5.67
CA ILE A 273 -10.71 -0.79 -6.65
C ILE A 273 -10.04 -0.51 -8.00
N VAL A 274 -9.18 -1.42 -8.46
CA VAL A 274 -8.29 -1.22 -9.61
C VAL A 274 -8.98 -0.65 -10.85
N PRO A 275 -10.17 -1.09 -11.27
CA PRO A 275 -10.88 -0.51 -12.42
C PRO A 275 -11.32 0.95 -12.28
N GLN A 276 -11.29 1.53 -11.08
CA GLN A 276 -11.66 2.94 -10.85
C GLN A 276 -10.56 3.93 -11.24
N TYR A 277 -9.41 3.42 -11.67
CA TYR A 277 -8.21 4.20 -11.97
C TYR A 277 -7.63 3.84 -13.33
N GLU A 278 -6.93 4.80 -13.93
CA GLU A 278 -5.95 4.54 -14.98
C GLU A 278 -4.58 4.32 -14.34
N TRP A 279 -3.75 3.50 -15.00
CA TRP A 279 -2.49 3.04 -14.44
C TRP A 279 -1.38 3.14 -15.46
N GLU A 280 -0.30 3.83 -15.10
CA GLU A 280 0.89 3.97 -15.92
C GLU A 280 2.08 3.29 -15.24
N CYS A 281 2.89 2.55 -15.98
CA CYS A 281 4.19 2.09 -15.50
C CYS A 281 5.25 3.12 -15.85
N LEU A 282 5.92 3.69 -14.85
CA LEU A 282 6.89 4.77 -15.03
C LEU A 282 8.35 4.28 -15.07
N GLY A 283 8.57 2.97 -14.85
CA GLY A 283 9.90 2.37 -14.93
C GLY A 283 10.30 1.59 -13.67
N GLU A 284 11.50 1.03 -13.74
CA GLU A 284 12.07 0.20 -12.68
C GLU A 284 13.30 0.90 -12.09
N MET A 285 13.56 0.68 -10.81
CA MET A 285 14.72 1.23 -10.13
C MET A 285 15.13 0.38 -8.94
N ASP A 286 16.38 0.56 -8.52
CA ASP A 286 16.85 0.09 -7.23
C ASP A 286 16.48 1.13 -6.15
N ILE A 287 15.91 0.66 -5.05
CA ILE A 287 15.40 1.51 -3.98
C ILE A 287 15.80 0.93 -2.61
N ILE A 288 16.00 1.79 -1.63
CA ILE A 288 16.20 1.36 -0.25
C ILE A 288 14.95 1.65 0.57
N ALA A 289 14.49 0.68 1.38
CA ALA A 289 13.23 0.79 2.13
C ALA A 289 13.25 -0.06 3.41
N PRO A 290 12.42 0.28 4.42
CA PRO A 290 12.29 -0.48 5.66
C PRO A 290 11.44 -1.75 5.47
N VAL A 291 11.88 -2.69 4.64
CA VAL A 291 11.11 -3.88 4.24
C VAL A 291 11.29 -5.08 5.17
N ASN A 292 12.24 -5.03 6.11
CA ASN A 292 12.42 -6.09 7.10
C ASN A 292 12.93 -5.53 8.42
N THR A 293 12.02 -4.91 9.16
CA THR A 293 12.29 -4.26 10.43
C THR A 293 12.82 -5.22 11.50
N LYS A 294 13.75 -4.75 12.33
CA LYS A 294 14.14 -5.39 13.58
C LYS A 294 13.40 -4.81 14.79
N VAL A 295 12.72 -3.70 14.58
CA VAL A 295 12.04 -3.00 15.66
C VAL A 295 10.77 -3.76 16.05
N LYS A 296 10.58 -3.89 17.35
CA LYS A 296 9.37 -4.48 17.90
C LYS A 296 8.18 -3.56 17.61
N ALA A 297 7.07 -4.14 17.15
CA ALA A 297 5.80 -3.42 17.04
C ALA A 297 5.28 -3.01 18.43
N TYR A 298 4.23 -2.20 18.44
CA TYR A 298 3.58 -1.78 19.70
C TYR A 298 3.17 -2.99 20.58
N PRO A 299 3.34 -2.95 21.90
CA PRO A 299 4.09 -1.94 22.63
C PRO A 299 5.60 -2.08 22.40
N TYR A 300 6.19 -1.05 21.80
CA TYR A 300 7.62 -1.01 21.49
C TYR A 300 8.46 -0.65 22.73
N ASP A 301 9.77 -0.83 22.61
CA ASP A 301 10.68 -0.43 23.66
C ASP A 301 10.59 1.10 23.88
N PRO A 302 10.65 1.56 25.15
CA PRO A 302 10.55 2.99 25.46
C PRO A 302 11.58 3.86 24.73
N ASP A 303 12.72 3.26 24.36
CA ASP A 303 13.82 3.95 23.70
C ASP A 303 13.69 3.95 22.16
N HIS A 304 12.65 3.31 21.60
CA HIS A 304 12.42 3.35 20.16
C HIS A 304 12.01 4.74 19.72
N ASN A 305 12.73 5.28 18.76
CA ASN A 305 12.55 6.63 18.26
C ASN A 305 11.89 6.62 16.89
N PHE A 306 10.69 7.17 16.78
CA PHE A 306 9.98 7.39 15.51
C PHE A 306 10.25 8.77 14.90
N GLY A 307 11.39 9.38 15.24
CA GLY A 307 11.78 10.70 14.79
C GLY A 307 11.06 11.83 15.54
N PRO A 308 11.40 13.08 15.22
CA PRO A 308 10.95 14.26 15.97
C PRO A 308 9.43 14.49 15.89
N TYR A 309 8.74 13.87 14.92
CA TYR A 309 7.31 14.03 14.70
C TYR A 309 6.53 12.72 14.88
N GLY A 310 7.16 11.67 15.42
CA GLY A 310 6.51 10.37 15.62
C GLY A 310 6.18 9.60 14.33
N LEU A 311 6.74 10.00 13.18
CA LEU A 311 6.35 9.53 11.84
C LEU A 311 7.55 9.02 11.02
N SER A 312 8.59 8.46 11.66
CA SER A 312 9.80 8.00 10.99
C SER A 312 10.15 6.56 11.31
N PHE A 313 10.76 5.88 10.32
CA PHE A 313 11.44 4.59 10.47
C PHE A 313 12.98 4.73 10.32
N ALA A 314 13.54 5.91 10.58
CA ALA A 314 14.97 6.14 10.43
C ALA A 314 15.84 5.40 11.47
N ASP A 315 15.27 4.97 12.60
CA ASP A 315 15.92 4.12 13.59
C ASP A 315 15.59 2.65 13.40
N ASP A 316 15.61 2.16 12.16
CA ASP A 316 15.26 0.81 11.80
C ASP A 316 16.26 0.23 10.79
N ARG A 317 16.02 -1.01 10.35
CA ARG A 317 16.80 -1.66 9.29
C ARG A 317 16.12 -1.44 7.93
N TRP A 318 16.91 -0.97 6.96
CA TRP A 318 16.45 -0.77 5.58
C TRP A 318 17.25 -1.64 4.63
N GLU A 319 16.60 -2.13 3.57
CA GLU A 319 17.18 -3.06 2.61
C GLU A 319 17.06 -2.54 1.18
N MET A 320 18.05 -2.89 0.34
CA MET A 320 18.00 -2.61 -1.08
C MET A 320 17.02 -3.56 -1.79
N ARG A 321 16.11 -2.99 -2.57
CA ARG A 321 15.08 -3.72 -3.31
C ARG A 321 15.00 -3.27 -4.77
N LYS A 322 14.49 -4.13 -5.64
CA LYS A 322 14.07 -3.73 -6.98
C LYS A 322 12.61 -3.31 -6.95
N ALA A 323 12.36 -2.07 -7.33
CA ALA A 323 11.03 -1.50 -7.38
C ALA A 323 10.59 -1.24 -8.82
N VAL A 324 9.28 -1.22 -8.99
CA VAL A 324 8.63 -0.63 -10.15
C VAL A 324 7.76 0.52 -9.69
N LYS A 325 7.88 1.67 -10.36
CA LYS A 325 7.07 2.87 -10.08
C LYS A 325 5.83 2.83 -10.95
N VAL A 326 4.65 2.88 -10.31
CA VAL A 326 3.34 2.89 -10.98
C VAL A 326 2.59 4.14 -10.58
N ARG A 327 2.02 4.85 -11.57
CA ARG A 327 1.15 5.99 -11.36
C ARG A 327 -0.31 5.58 -11.38
N MET A 328 -1.03 5.92 -10.33
CA MET A 328 -2.47 5.86 -10.19
C MET A 328 -3.10 7.18 -10.61
N ILE A 329 -4.02 7.16 -11.55
CA ILE A 329 -4.79 8.34 -11.99
C ILE A 329 -6.27 8.05 -11.77
N PRO A 330 -6.96 8.75 -10.87
CA PRO A 330 -8.38 8.54 -10.64
C PRO A 330 -9.21 8.87 -11.88
N LYS A 331 -10.18 7.99 -12.21
CA LYS A 331 -11.18 8.27 -13.27
C LYS A 331 -12.28 9.20 -12.80
N ASN A 332 -12.48 9.31 -11.50
CA ASN A 332 -13.43 10.22 -10.88
C ASN A 332 -12.78 11.59 -10.66
N GLU A 333 -13.30 12.63 -11.31
CA GLU A 333 -12.82 14.02 -11.20
C GLU A 333 -13.00 14.59 -9.77
N ASP A 334 -13.93 14.05 -8.98
CA ASP A 334 -14.15 14.47 -7.58
C ASP A 334 -13.17 13.79 -6.60
N HIS A 335 -12.24 12.95 -7.08
CA HIS A 335 -11.27 12.31 -6.22
C HIS A 335 -10.31 13.35 -5.60
N PRO A 336 -9.94 13.23 -4.29
CA PRO A 336 -9.07 14.23 -3.66
C PRO A 336 -7.66 14.27 -4.24
N TYR A 337 -7.17 13.17 -4.83
CA TYR A 337 -5.86 13.13 -5.47
C TYR A 337 -5.97 13.38 -6.97
N HIS A 338 -5.06 14.20 -7.50
CA HIS A 338 -4.80 14.29 -8.93
C HIS A 338 -4.18 12.98 -9.42
N HIS A 339 -3.12 12.52 -8.76
CA HIS A 339 -2.50 11.22 -8.99
C HIS A 339 -1.78 10.74 -7.72
N LYS A 340 -1.36 9.47 -7.74
CA LYS A 340 -0.52 8.87 -6.72
C LYS A 340 0.56 8.00 -7.38
N ASP A 341 1.82 8.25 -7.08
CA ASP A 341 2.93 7.40 -7.51
C ASP A 341 3.22 6.35 -6.44
N ILE A 342 3.28 5.08 -6.82
CA ILE A 342 3.41 3.94 -5.92
C ILE A 342 4.64 3.12 -6.32
N TYR A 343 5.52 2.85 -5.37
CA TYR A 343 6.72 2.04 -5.56
C TYR A 343 6.46 0.63 -5.06
N ILE A 344 6.35 -0.32 -5.98
CA ILE A 344 6.02 -1.71 -5.72
C ILE A 344 7.29 -2.55 -5.78
N ASP A 345 7.53 -3.37 -4.76
CA ASP A 345 8.58 -4.38 -4.76
C ASP A 345 8.30 -5.43 -5.84
N LYS A 346 9.24 -5.66 -6.73
CA LYS A 346 9.06 -6.57 -7.87
C LYS A 346 8.90 -8.03 -7.47
N GLN A 347 9.43 -8.43 -6.33
CA GLN A 347 9.35 -9.83 -5.89
C GLN A 347 8.06 -10.11 -5.12
N THR A 348 7.68 -9.22 -4.19
CA THR A 348 6.53 -9.45 -3.32
C THR A 348 5.22 -8.89 -3.88
N GLY A 349 5.29 -7.96 -4.83
CA GLY A 349 4.12 -7.23 -5.33
C GLY A 349 3.54 -6.22 -4.32
N LYS A 350 4.25 -5.96 -3.22
CA LYS A 350 3.80 -5.05 -2.15
C LYS A 350 4.39 -3.67 -2.29
N ALA A 351 3.63 -2.65 -1.90
CA ALA A 351 4.13 -1.28 -1.88
C ALA A 351 5.18 -1.08 -0.79
N MET A 352 6.14 -0.20 -1.06
CA MET A 352 7.16 0.28 -0.12
C MET A 352 6.95 1.75 0.21
N TYR A 353 6.67 2.56 -0.80
CA TYR A 353 6.37 3.98 -0.70
C TYR A 353 5.20 4.33 -1.61
N SER A 354 4.48 5.39 -1.27
CA SER A 354 3.65 6.10 -2.23
C SER A 354 3.59 7.60 -1.94
N PHE A 355 3.36 8.38 -2.99
CA PHE A 355 3.36 9.83 -2.99
C PHE A 355 2.05 10.31 -3.64
N ALA A 356 1.17 10.91 -2.84
CA ALA A 356 -0.11 11.39 -3.31
C ALA A 356 -0.04 12.91 -3.54
N TYR A 357 -0.56 13.34 -4.67
CA TYR A 357 -0.59 14.72 -5.11
C TYR A 357 -2.02 15.26 -5.08
N ASP A 358 -2.19 16.47 -4.61
CA ASP A 358 -3.49 17.14 -4.59
C ASP A 358 -3.93 17.59 -5.99
N GLN A 359 -5.10 18.21 -6.10
CA GLN A 359 -5.65 18.67 -7.38
C GLN A 359 -4.88 19.85 -8.03
N LYS A 360 -3.88 20.40 -7.33
CA LYS A 360 -2.95 21.38 -7.89
C LYS A 360 -1.64 20.77 -8.35
N GLU A 361 -1.54 19.44 -8.28
CA GLU A 361 -0.32 18.68 -8.55
C GLU A 361 0.81 18.98 -7.54
N GLU A 362 0.46 19.47 -6.33
CA GLU A 362 1.39 19.65 -5.23
C GLU A 362 1.46 18.38 -4.39
N LEU A 363 2.66 17.97 -3.98
CA LEU A 363 2.82 16.82 -3.09
C LEU A 363 2.08 17.07 -1.79
N TRP A 364 1.19 16.14 -1.45
CA TRP A 364 0.34 16.25 -0.28
C TRP A 364 0.72 15.23 0.80
N LYS A 365 0.80 13.93 0.40
CA LYS A 365 1.08 12.85 1.36
C LYS A 365 2.23 11.98 0.92
N ILE A 366 3.06 11.60 1.88
CA ILE A 366 4.06 10.54 1.77
C ILE A 366 3.58 9.38 2.63
N ILE A 367 3.45 8.20 2.02
CA ILE A 367 3.00 6.98 2.68
C ILE A 367 4.11 5.95 2.54
N TRP A 368 4.50 5.34 3.64
CA TRP A 368 5.53 4.32 3.64
C TRP A 368 5.31 3.30 4.75
N HIS A 369 5.95 2.13 4.60
CA HIS A 369 5.63 0.96 5.40
C HIS A 369 6.89 0.31 5.91
N ASN A 370 6.92 -0.12 7.17
CA ASN A 370 7.84 -1.14 7.56
C ASN A 370 7.14 -2.51 7.64
N LYS A 371 7.89 -3.54 7.31
CA LYS A 371 7.42 -4.92 7.25
C LYS A 371 8.39 -5.81 7.98
N ARG A 372 8.01 -7.05 8.21
CA ARG A 372 8.85 -8.06 8.78
C ARG A 372 8.69 -9.38 8.06
N TRP A 373 9.83 -10.00 7.77
CA TRP A 373 9.85 -11.33 7.18
C TRP A 373 9.49 -12.39 8.20
N SER A 374 8.48 -13.19 7.89
CA SER A 374 7.87 -14.17 8.81
C SER A 374 8.78 -15.35 9.17
N GLU A 375 9.81 -15.63 8.38
CA GLU A 375 10.76 -16.72 8.64
C GLU A 375 11.96 -16.28 9.49
N ASP A 376 12.11 -14.99 9.78
CA ASP A 376 13.17 -14.53 10.65
C ASP A 376 12.89 -14.95 12.10
N GLU A 377 13.91 -15.55 12.73
CA GLU A 377 13.84 -15.85 14.15
C GLU A 377 13.63 -14.56 14.95
N LEU A 378 12.57 -14.56 15.75
CA LEU A 378 12.21 -13.42 16.55
C LEU A 378 12.82 -13.60 17.95
N THR A 379 13.72 -12.70 18.31
CA THR A 379 14.03 -12.52 19.73
C THR A 379 12.76 -12.00 20.41
N GLU A 380 12.23 -12.73 21.38
CA GLU A 380 11.11 -12.35 22.23
C GLU A 380 9.74 -12.20 21.52
N ASN A 381 9.05 -13.31 21.22
CA ASN A 381 7.59 -13.36 20.91
C ASN A 381 7.06 -12.16 20.12
N TYR A 382 7.75 -11.78 19.08
CA TYR A 382 7.42 -10.59 18.27
C TYR A 382 6.02 -10.69 17.64
N TYR A 383 5.64 -11.89 17.29
CA TYR A 383 4.28 -12.27 16.87
C TYR A 383 3.89 -13.57 17.56
N PRO A 384 3.38 -13.52 18.78
CA PRO A 384 2.77 -14.68 19.39
C PRO A 384 1.64 -15.18 18.48
N GLY A 385 1.62 -16.47 18.19
CA GLY A 385 0.61 -17.06 17.30
C GLY A 385 1.12 -17.46 15.92
N TRP A 386 2.37 -17.16 15.58
CA TRP A 386 3.01 -17.68 14.37
C TRP A 386 3.58 -19.09 14.56
N GLU A 387 3.77 -19.53 15.80
CA GLU A 387 4.26 -20.87 16.10
C GLU A 387 3.28 -21.92 15.56
N GLY A 388 3.77 -22.78 14.67
CA GLY A 388 2.97 -23.85 14.08
C GLY A 388 1.99 -23.44 13.00
N VAL A 389 2.06 -22.19 12.51
CA VAL A 389 1.34 -21.79 11.29
C VAL A 389 2.07 -22.40 10.10
N PRO A 390 1.41 -23.24 9.29
CA PRO A 390 2.03 -23.79 8.09
C PRO A 390 2.40 -22.69 7.11
N GLU A 391 3.66 -22.66 6.67
CA GLU A 391 4.19 -21.77 5.63
C GLU A 391 3.86 -20.27 5.81
N PRO A 392 4.27 -19.62 6.89
CA PRO A 392 4.05 -18.19 7.04
C PRO A 392 5.01 -17.34 6.19
N ARG A 393 5.38 -17.79 4.98
CA ARG A 393 6.28 -17.04 4.08
C ARG A 393 5.59 -15.78 3.57
N ASP A 394 5.70 -14.74 4.36
CA ASP A 394 5.12 -13.43 4.08
C ASP A 394 5.99 -12.30 4.67
N ASP A 395 6.09 -11.19 3.98
CA ASP A 395 6.58 -9.94 4.52
C ASP A 395 5.39 -9.18 5.13
N VAL A 396 5.24 -9.36 6.43
CA VAL A 396 4.08 -8.89 7.19
C VAL A 396 4.19 -7.41 7.49
N LEU A 397 3.12 -6.64 7.22
CA LEU A 397 3.03 -5.24 7.62
C LEU A 397 3.12 -5.12 9.15
N VAL A 398 4.09 -4.33 9.62
CA VAL A 398 4.27 -3.99 11.04
C VAL A 398 3.70 -2.61 11.33
N SER A 399 4.01 -1.64 10.48
CA SER A 399 3.48 -0.28 10.63
C SER A 399 3.27 0.37 9.28
N ASP A 400 2.33 1.31 9.25
CA ASP A 400 2.00 2.17 8.12
C ASP A 400 2.05 3.62 8.60
N ILE A 401 2.82 4.46 7.91
CA ILE A 401 2.93 5.89 8.19
C ILE A 401 2.43 6.69 7.01
N ILE A 402 1.54 7.61 7.29
CA ILE A 402 1.01 8.59 6.36
C ILE A 402 1.37 9.99 6.86
N THR A 403 2.23 10.69 6.13
CA THR A 403 2.68 12.04 6.47
C THR A 403 2.07 13.04 5.50
N ASN A 404 1.34 14.02 6.01
CA ASN A 404 0.85 15.17 5.27
C ASN A 404 1.94 16.25 5.30
N VAL A 405 2.67 16.39 4.20
CA VAL A 405 3.82 17.31 4.12
C VAL A 405 3.40 18.78 4.02
N GLN A 406 2.15 19.06 3.66
CA GLN A 406 1.63 20.44 3.58
C GLN A 406 1.27 20.99 4.96
N THR A 407 0.82 20.14 5.89
CA THR A 407 0.44 20.55 7.26
C THR A 407 1.47 20.16 8.31
N GLY A 408 2.28 19.15 8.06
CA GLY A 408 3.20 18.58 9.03
C GLY A 408 2.52 17.65 10.05
N THR A 409 1.35 17.13 9.69
CA THR A 409 0.60 16.14 10.49
C THR A 409 0.72 14.75 9.86
N GLY A 410 0.27 13.73 10.55
CA GLY A 410 0.22 12.39 9.97
C GLY A 410 -0.31 11.32 10.91
N ASN A 411 -0.45 10.14 10.36
CA ASN A 411 -0.89 8.96 11.07
C ASN A 411 0.21 7.91 11.13
N ARG A 412 0.28 7.20 12.27
CA ARG A 412 1.02 5.96 12.41
C ARG A 412 0.06 4.86 12.85
N ILE A 413 0.05 3.75 12.11
CA ILE A 413 -0.73 2.58 12.43
C ILE A 413 0.26 1.45 12.68
N GLU A 414 0.19 0.82 13.84
CA GLU A 414 1.10 -0.24 14.26
C GLU A 414 0.31 -1.51 14.53
N PHE A 415 0.87 -2.66 14.16
CA PHE A 415 0.22 -3.96 14.24
C PHE A 415 1.08 -4.95 15.01
N TRP A 416 0.46 -5.73 15.91
CA TRP A 416 1.11 -6.77 16.69
C TRP A 416 0.16 -7.93 16.99
N ASP A 417 0.63 -8.97 17.71
CA ASP A 417 -0.16 -10.15 18.08
C ASP A 417 -0.86 -10.82 16.90
N ARG A 418 -0.13 -10.96 15.79
CA ARG A 418 -0.72 -11.50 14.57
C ARG A 418 -0.92 -13.00 14.64
N ASP A 419 -2.16 -13.43 14.42
CA ASP A 419 -2.55 -14.82 14.18
C ASP A 419 -2.93 -14.97 12.69
N GLY A 420 -2.14 -15.72 11.93
CA GLY A 420 -2.35 -15.93 10.50
C GLY A 420 -3.53 -16.85 10.16
N VAL A 421 -4.11 -17.52 11.14
CA VAL A 421 -5.26 -18.44 10.95
C VAL A 421 -6.39 -18.06 11.91
N PRO A 422 -7.13 -16.97 11.65
CA PRO A 422 -8.09 -16.41 12.60
C PRO A 422 -9.32 -17.29 12.85
N PHE A 423 -9.57 -18.28 11.98
CA PHE A 423 -10.76 -19.12 12.04
C PHE A 423 -10.45 -20.60 11.82
N LYS A 424 -10.87 -21.43 12.76
CA LYS A 424 -10.65 -22.90 12.76
C LYS A 424 -11.80 -23.68 12.11
N SER A 425 -12.80 -23.04 11.52
CA SER A 425 -13.89 -23.71 10.81
C SER A 425 -14.76 -22.75 9.99
N LYS A 426 -15.41 -23.26 8.93
CA LYS A 426 -16.41 -22.49 8.14
C LYS A 426 -17.56 -21.94 8.99
N GLY A 427 -17.96 -22.63 10.05
CA GLY A 427 -18.97 -22.16 11.00
C GLY A 427 -18.52 -20.91 11.77
N LYS A 428 -17.25 -20.84 12.18
CA LYS A 428 -16.68 -19.67 12.85
C LYS A 428 -16.54 -18.50 11.87
N ILE A 429 -16.10 -18.76 10.64
CA ILE A 429 -16.07 -17.75 9.57
C ILE A 429 -17.48 -17.16 9.35
N ARG A 430 -18.49 -18.01 9.16
CA ARG A 430 -19.89 -17.58 8.94
C ARG A 430 -20.40 -16.70 10.08
N ARG A 431 -20.09 -17.07 11.32
CA ARG A 431 -20.49 -16.30 12.51
C ARG A 431 -19.78 -14.94 12.55
N TYR A 432 -18.51 -14.91 12.20
CA TYR A 432 -17.70 -13.69 12.23
C TYR A 432 -18.20 -12.68 11.19
N ILE A 433 -18.44 -13.12 9.97
CA ILE A 433 -18.88 -12.25 8.86
C ILE A 433 -20.37 -11.91 8.93
N ASP A 434 -21.13 -12.38 9.90
CA ASP A 434 -22.53 -11.99 10.10
C ASP A 434 -22.59 -10.58 10.68
N VAL A 435 -23.13 -9.62 9.90
CA VAL A 435 -23.33 -8.22 10.33
C VAL A 435 -24.17 -8.13 11.61
N GLY A 436 -25.09 -9.10 11.83
CA GLY A 436 -25.88 -9.20 13.05
C GLY A 436 -25.05 -9.30 14.33
N ARG A 437 -23.75 -9.72 14.24
CA ARG A 437 -22.85 -9.75 15.41
C ARG A 437 -22.56 -8.35 15.96
N LEU A 438 -22.56 -7.33 15.09
CA LEU A 438 -22.28 -5.96 15.49
C LEU A 438 -23.27 -5.43 16.54
N THR A 439 -24.52 -5.91 16.51
CA THR A 439 -25.54 -5.56 17.51
C THR A 439 -25.49 -6.45 18.74
N LYS A 440 -24.88 -7.64 18.63
CA LYS A 440 -24.80 -8.64 19.70
C LYS A 440 -23.47 -8.60 20.46
N GLY A 441 -22.55 -7.72 20.04
CA GLY A 441 -21.20 -7.60 20.58
C GLY A 441 -21.17 -7.08 22.01
N ARG A 442 -21.67 -7.89 22.92
CA ARG A 442 -21.54 -7.76 24.38
C ARG A 442 -20.85 -8.98 24.94
#